data_a5b90da4733f0c7a447982c19d04fd34
#
_entry.id   a5b90da4733f0c7a447982c19d04fd34
#
_cell.length_a   1.000
_cell.length_b   1.000
_cell.length_c   1.000
_cell.angle_alpha   90.00
_cell.angle_beta   90.00
_cell.angle_gamma   90.00
#
_symmetry.space_group_name_H-M   'P 1'
#
loop_
_entity.id
_entity.type
_entity.pdbx_description
1 polymer ?
#
loop_
_entity_poly.entity_id
_entity_poly.type
_entity_poly.pdbx_seq_one_letter_code
_entity_poly.pdbx_strand_id
1 'polypeptide(L)'
;MCQGTTTHIVNGNQVVLEQGDLLFLNQNAVQEILPAGEYDIAVNFIVLPEFFNTAFSMIGAEENQLKDFLVGALCGRDEETSYLYFHVADILPVQNLIENMVFMLIHDQENDLILQTTMGLLCMQLAYYTDRLNRGVQEKFDDMLVKESMEYIDSHFQHASLTEL
;
A
#
# COMPACT_ATOMS: atom_id res chain seq x y z
N MET A 1 5.08 -5.21 -7.75
CA MET A 1 5.29 -5.15 -9.21
C MET A 1 6.58 -5.87 -9.56
N CYS A 2 6.55 -6.89 -10.42
CA CYS A 2 7.74 -7.69 -10.75
C CYS A 2 8.51 -7.15 -11.94
N GLN A 3 7.83 -6.59 -12.94
CA GLN A 3 8.47 -6.03 -14.13
C GLN A 3 7.54 -4.99 -14.76
N GLY A 4 8.12 -3.91 -15.28
CA GLY A 4 7.40 -2.85 -15.97
C GLY A 4 6.64 -1.94 -15.04
N THR A 5 5.45 -1.47 -15.48
CA THR A 5 4.65 -0.47 -14.77
C THR A 5 3.17 -0.80 -14.90
N THR A 6 2.42 -0.71 -13.80
CA THR A 6 0.95 -0.85 -13.82
C THR A 6 0.29 0.35 -13.16
N THR A 7 -0.85 0.76 -13.72
CA THR A 7 -1.65 1.85 -13.17
C THR A 7 -2.93 1.30 -12.56
N HIS A 8 -3.15 1.65 -11.31
CA HIS A 8 -4.31 1.26 -10.52
C HIS A 8 -5.13 2.49 -10.16
N ILE A 9 -6.45 2.37 -10.18
CA ILE A 9 -7.34 3.37 -9.60
C ILE A 9 -7.89 2.76 -8.32
N VAL A 10 -7.50 3.29 -7.18
CA VAL A 10 -7.94 2.80 -5.87
C VAL A 10 -8.79 3.86 -5.20
N ASN A 11 -10.08 3.57 -4.99
CA ASN A 11 -11.06 4.51 -4.47
C ASN A 11 -11.04 5.87 -5.20
N GLY A 12 -10.88 5.84 -6.54
CA GLY A 12 -10.80 7.03 -7.39
C GLY A 12 -9.41 7.68 -7.48
N ASN A 13 -8.41 7.22 -6.71
CA ASN A 13 -7.05 7.75 -6.76
C ASN A 13 -6.18 6.91 -7.68
N GLN A 14 -5.41 7.59 -8.51
CA GLN A 14 -4.44 6.92 -9.38
C GLN A 14 -3.16 6.58 -8.63
N VAL A 15 -2.80 5.31 -8.65
CA VAL A 15 -1.54 4.78 -8.10
C VAL A 15 -0.79 4.10 -9.23
N VAL A 16 0.42 4.55 -9.49
CA VAL A 16 1.31 3.95 -10.50
C VAL A 16 2.35 3.12 -9.76
N LEU A 17 2.37 1.81 -10.05
CA LEU A 17 3.35 0.89 -9.50
C LEU A 17 4.47 0.67 -10.51
N GLU A 18 5.69 0.92 -10.09
CA GLU A 18 6.90 0.60 -10.85
C GLU A 18 7.49 -0.73 -10.36
N GLN A 19 8.44 -1.26 -11.11
CA GLN A 19 9.13 -2.51 -10.72
C GLN A 19 9.73 -2.39 -9.32
N GLY A 20 9.44 -3.36 -8.47
CA GLY A 20 9.88 -3.44 -7.08
C GLY A 20 8.93 -2.78 -6.08
N ASP A 21 7.91 -2.06 -6.54
CA ASP A 21 6.91 -1.44 -5.67
C ASP A 21 5.91 -2.44 -5.11
N LEU A 22 5.36 -2.12 -3.93
CA LEU A 22 4.34 -2.89 -3.24
C LEU A 22 3.10 -2.03 -2.98
N LEU A 23 1.94 -2.62 -3.22
CA LEU A 23 0.64 -2.04 -2.88
C LEU A 23 -0.13 -3.01 -1.98
N PHE A 24 -0.47 -2.57 -0.78
CA PHE A 24 -1.37 -3.27 0.12
C PHE A 24 -2.75 -2.65 0.03
N LEU A 25 -3.76 -3.48 -0.12
CA LEU A 25 -5.16 -3.08 -0.15
C LEU A 25 -5.90 -3.74 1.00
N ASN A 26 -6.78 -2.99 1.67
CA ASN A 26 -7.71 -3.58 2.61
C ASN A 26 -8.96 -4.11 1.88
N GLN A 27 -9.83 -4.81 2.61
CA GLN A 27 -11.06 -5.39 2.04
C GLN A 27 -12.09 -4.36 1.55
N ASN A 28 -11.96 -3.10 1.97
CA ASN A 28 -12.87 -2.01 1.59
C ASN A 28 -12.37 -1.23 0.36
N ALA A 29 -11.14 -1.50 -0.10
CA ALA A 29 -10.58 -0.86 -1.27
C ALA A 29 -11.30 -1.30 -2.55
N VAL A 30 -11.80 -0.33 -3.30
CA VAL A 30 -12.30 -0.57 -4.66
C VAL A 30 -11.17 -0.28 -5.64
N GLN A 31 -10.72 -1.33 -6.33
CA GLN A 31 -9.59 -1.23 -7.25
C GLN A 31 -10.02 -1.51 -8.69
N GLU A 32 -9.57 -0.66 -9.60
CA GLU A 32 -9.54 -0.90 -11.03
C GLU A 32 -8.07 -0.93 -11.49
N ILE A 33 -7.72 -1.92 -12.32
CA ILE A 33 -6.40 -2.01 -12.93
C ILE A 33 -6.55 -1.61 -14.38
N LEU A 34 -5.84 -0.56 -14.80
CA LEU A 34 -5.83 -0.14 -16.19
C LEU A 34 -5.06 -1.15 -17.05
N PRO A 35 -5.35 -1.21 -18.37
CA PRO A 35 -4.66 -2.12 -19.27
C PRO A 35 -3.13 -1.99 -19.15
N ALA A 36 -2.48 -3.11 -18.85
CA ALA A 36 -1.02 -3.23 -18.77
C ALA A 36 -0.39 -3.48 -20.15
N GLY A 37 0.89 -3.18 -20.27
CA GLY A 37 1.67 -3.50 -21.46
C GLY A 37 1.98 -4.99 -21.56
N GLU A 38 2.43 -5.43 -22.74
CA GLU A 38 2.73 -6.84 -23.02
C GLU A 38 3.81 -7.44 -22.09
N TYR A 39 4.71 -6.60 -21.58
CA TYR A 39 5.84 -7.01 -20.75
C TYR A 39 5.69 -6.64 -19.28
N ASP A 40 4.53 -6.11 -18.89
CA ASP A 40 4.26 -5.77 -17.49
C ASP A 40 3.84 -7.02 -16.71
N ILE A 41 4.51 -7.27 -15.58
CA ILE A 41 4.23 -8.43 -14.73
C ILE A 41 4.00 -7.96 -13.31
N ALA A 42 2.78 -8.16 -12.82
CA ALA A 42 2.41 -7.96 -11.42
C ALA A 42 1.96 -9.29 -10.79
N VAL A 43 2.30 -9.49 -9.51
CA VAL A 43 1.82 -10.63 -8.72
C VAL A 43 0.92 -10.10 -7.62
N ASN A 44 -0.29 -10.65 -7.55
CA ASN A 44 -1.25 -10.35 -6.49
C ASN A 44 -1.26 -11.48 -5.47
N PHE A 45 -0.99 -11.15 -4.21
CA PHE A 45 -1.13 -12.05 -3.08
C PHE A 45 -2.48 -11.79 -2.39
N ILE A 46 -3.32 -12.81 -2.30
CA ILE A 46 -4.50 -12.79 -1.44
C ILE A 46 -4.10 -13.45 -0.13
N VAL A 47 -4.01 -12.67 0.93
CA VAL A 47 -3.49 -13.13 2.22
C VAL A 47 -4.64 -13.28 3.21
N LEU A 48 -4.82 -14.49 3.72
CA LEU A 48 -5.85 -14.78 4.72
C LEU A 48 -5.43 -14.27 6.12
N PRO A 49 -6.40 -13.91 6.98
CA PRO A 49 -6.11 -13.37 8.31
C PRO A 49 -5.15 -14.20 9.16
N GLU A 50 -5.31 -15.52 9.15
CA GLU A 50 -4.47 -16.46 9.91
C GLU A 50 -3.00 -16.43 9.49
N PHE A 51 -2.71 -16.01 8.27
CA PHE A 51 -1.35 -15.87 7.76
C PHE A 51 -0.56 -14.75 8.46
N PHE A 52 -1.28 -13.74 8.98
CA PHE A 52 -0.66 -12.62 9.69
C PHE A 52 -0.34 -12.91 11.17
N ASN A 53 -0.78 -14.02 11.75
CA ASN A 53 -0.51 -14.34 13.15
C ASN A 53 0.98 -14.36 13.48
N THR A 54 1.79 -14.96 12.59
CA THR A 54 3.24 -14.97 12.72
C THR A 54 3.83 -13.57 12.53
N ALA A 55 3.38 -12.82 11.52
CA ALA A 55 3.82 -11.44 11.25
C ALA A 55 3.56 -10.53 12.46
N PHE A 56 2.37 -10.58 13.06
CA PHE A 56 2.05 -9.76 14.24
C PHE A 56 2.91 -10.10 15.45
N SER A 57 3.22 -11.38 15.66
CA SER A 57 4.12 -11.78 16.75
C SER A 57 5.55 -11.27 16.55
N MET A 58 5.98 -11.09 15.31
CA MET A 58 7.31 -10.60 14.94
C MET A 58 7.44 -9.08 14.97
N ILE A 59 6.43 -8.34 14.52
CA ILE A 59 6.42 -6.87 14.50
C ILE A 59 6.44 -6.29 15.94
N GLY A 60 6.04 -7.09 16.93
CA GLY A 60 6.06 -6.68 18.34
C GLY A 60 4.95 -5.71 18.73
N ALA A 61 5.14 -5.03 19.87
CA ALA A 61 4.14 -4.14 20.47
C ALA A 61 4.26 -2.68 20.00
N GLU A 62 5.29 -2.34 19.24
CA GLU A 62 5.47 -0.96 18.79
C GLU A 62 4.37 -0.55 17.81
N GLU A 63 3.85 0.66 18.01
CA GLU A 63 2.87 1.25 17.11
C GLU A 63 3.57 1.66 15.81
N ASN A 64 3.06 1.19 14.67
CA ASN A 64 3.47 1.63 13.36
C ASN A 64 2.31 1.53 12.37
N GLN A 65 2.37 2.34 11.34
CA GLN A 65 1.30 2.51 10.36
C GLN A 65 0.93 1.24 9.61
N LEU A 66 1.91 0.40 9.27
CA LEU A 66 1.66 -0.87 8.60
C LEU A 66 0.88 -1.82 9.51
N LYS A 67 1.26 -1.89 10.80
CA LYS A 67 0.56 -2.71 11.79
C LYS A 67 -0.88 -2.24 11.98
N ASP A 68 -1.09 -0.93 12.11
CA ASP A 68 -2.42 -0.35 12.29
C ASP A 68 -3.30 -0.66 11.08
N PHE A 69 -2.77 -0.48 9.87
CA PHE A 69 -3.45 -0.84 8.62
C PHE A 69 -3.79 -2.33 8.57
N LEU A 70 -2.84 -3.23 8.87
CA LEU A 70 -3.08 -4.66 8.85
C LEU A 70 -4.11 -5.10 9.90
N VAL A 71 -4.03 -4.55 11.11
CA VAL A 71 -5.01 -4.84 12.18
C VAL A 71 -6.39 -4.33 11.78
N GLY A 72 -6.49 -3.12 11.24
CA GLY A 72 -7.76 -2.57 10.76
C GLY A 72 -8.36 -3.40 9.65
N ALA A 73 -7.57 -3.78 8.65
CA ALA A 73 -8.01 -4.63 7.55
C ALA A 73 -8.53 -5.99 8.04
N LEU A 74 -7.88 -6.61 9.04
CA LEU A 74 -8.28 -7.90 9.59
C LEU A 74 -9.49 -7.81 10.53
N CYS A 75 -9.62 -6.71 11.26
CA CYS A 75 -10.75 -6.50 12.19
C CYS A 75 -11.99 -5.93 11.51
N GLY A 76 -11.94 -5.65 10.21
CA GLY A 76 -13.05 -5.03 9.48
C GLY A 76 -13.40 -3.64 9.99
N ARG A 77 -12.44 -2.92 10.57
CA ARG A 77 -12.65 -1.54 11.02
C ARG A 77 -12.62 -0.64 9.81
N ASP A 78 -13.55 0.32 9.75
CA ASP A 78 -13.50 1.39 8.78
C ASP A 78 -12.30 2.28 9.13
N GLU A 79 -11.22 2.09 8.41
CA GLU A 79 -10.06 2.94 8.50
C GLU A 79 -10.10 3.97 7.36
N GLU A 80 -9.66 5.15 7.68
CA GLU A 80 -9.51 6.25 6.74
C GLU A 80 -8.56 5.89 5.58
N THR A 81 -7.66 4.92 5.83
CA THR A 81 -6.68 4.45 4.86
C THR A 81 -7.11 3.13 4.22
N SER A 82 -7.43 3.14 2.93
CA SER A 82 -7.82 1.95 2.18
C SER A 82 -6.65 1.21 1.54
N TYR A 83 -5.49 1.85 1.39
CA TYR A 83 -4.28 1.24 0.85
C TYR A 83 -3.00 1.85 1.42
N LEU A 84 -1.91 1.05 1.39
CA LEU A 84 -0.54 1.49 1.63
C LEU A 84 0.30 1.19 0.39
N TYR A 85 1.11 2.15 -0.01
CA TYR A 85 1.98 2.04 -1.17
C TYR A 85 3.43 2.29 -0.77
N PHE A 86 4.32 1.34 -1.08
CA PHE A 86 5.73 1.37 -0.73
C PHE A 86 6.62 1.41 -1.96
N HIS A 87 7.47 2.43 -2.04
CA HIS A 87 8.57 2.52 -2.99
C HIS A 87 9.82 1.84 -2.40
N VAL A 88 10.02 0.57 -2.73
CA VAL A 88 11.06 -0.27 -2.11
C VAL A 88 11.92 -1.02 -3.13
N ALA A 89 11.92 -0.57 -4.37
CA ALA A 89 12.69 -1.18 -5.46
C ALA A 89 14.20 -1.26 -5.18
N ASP A 90 14.74 -0.26 -4.48
CA ASP A 90 16.16 -0.14 -4.11
C ASP A 90 16.51 -0.86 -2.79
N ILE A 91 15.53 -1.49 -2.12
CA ILE A 91 15.72 -2.13 -0.83
C ILE A 91 15.89 -3.64 -1.01
N LEU A 92 17.11 -4.07 -1.26
CA LEU A 92 17.45 -5.47 -1.54
C LEU A 92 16.88 -6.48 -0.53
N PRO A 93 16.91 -6.27 0.79
CA PRO A 93 16.30 -7.21 1.74
C PRO A 93 14.80 -7.41 1.51
N VAL A 94 14.06 -6.37 1.16
CA VAL A 94 12.63 -6.44 0.84
C VAL A 94 12.42 -7.22 -0.47
N GLN A 95 13.17 -6.89 -1.51
CA GLN A 95 13.07 -7.54 -2.82
C GLN A 95 13.37 -9.04 -2.72
N ASN A 96 14.40 -9.45 -2.00
CA ASN A 96 14.76 -10.87 -1.81
C ASN A 96 13.63 -11.65 -1.11
N LEU A 97 12.93 -11.05 -0.14
CA LEU A 97 11.82 -11.73 0.55
C LEU A 97 10.63 -11.92 -0.39
N ILE A 98 10.32 -10.92 -1.23
CA ILE A 98 9.25 -10.99 -2.22
C ILE A 98 9.57 -12.04 -3.28
N GLU A 99 10.78 -12.00 -3.84
CA GLU A 99 11.23 -12.98 -4.84
C GLU A 99 11.17 -14.41 -4.30
N ASN A 100 11.57 -14.62 -3.04
CA ASN A 100 11.50 -15.92 -2.39
C ASN A 100 10.05 -16.42 -2.30
N MET A 101 9.11 -15.56 -1.86
CA MET A 101 7.70 -15.92 -1.79
C MET A 101 7.12 -16.26 -3.18
N VAL A 102 7.41 -15.44 -4.18
CA VAL A 102 6.98 -15.68 -5.57
C VAL A 102 7.56 -17.01 -6.08
N PHE A 103 8.85 -17.25 -5.86
CA PHE A 103 9.52 -18.49 -6.27
C PHE A 103 8.85 -19.72 -5.67
N MET A 104 8.57 -19.70 -4.37
CA MET A 104 7.94 -20.84 -3.67
C MET A 104 6.55 -21.14 -4.23
N LEU A 105 5.74 -20.10 -4.47
CA LEU A 105 4.39 -20.27 -5.02
C LEU A 105 4.39 -20.80 -6.46
N ILE A 106 5.31 -20.33 -7.30
CA ILE A 106 5.39 -20.77 -8.71
C ILE A 106 5.88 -22.23 -8.81
N HIS A 107 6.71 -22.69 -7.87
CA HIS A 107 7.33 -24.02 -7.94
C HIS A 107 6.62 -25.06 -7.04
N ASP A 108 5.40 -24.80 -6.59
CA ASP A 108 4.62 -25.67 -5.70
C ASP A 108 5.41 -26.14 -4.45
N GLN A 109 6.32 -25.28 -3.98
CA GLN A 109 7.09 -25.52 -2.76
C GLN A 109 6.41 -24.87 -1.56
N GLU A 110 5.08 -24.97 -1.52
CA GLU A 110 4.28 -24.37 -0.48
C GLU A 110 4.59 -25.03 0.88
N ASN A 111 5.23 -24.22 1.72
CA ASN A 111 5.38 -24.51 3.13
C ASN A 111 4.83 -23.33 3.91
N ASP A 112 3.65 -23.49 4.47
CA ASP A 112 2.93 -22.44 5.18
C ASP A 112 3.77 -21.74 6.23
N LEU A 113 4.58 -22.51 6.99
CA LEU A 113 5.42 -21.93 8.03
C LEU A 113 6.54 -21.05 7.44
N ILE A 114 7.15 -21.46 6.34
CA ILE A 114 8.18 -20.66 5.67
C ILE A 114 7.54 -19.41 5.06
N LEU A 115 6.40 -19.54 4.37
CA LEU A 115 5.70 -18.40 3.78
C LEU A 115 5.24 -17.41 4.84
N GLN A 116 4.64 -17.88 5.95
CA GLN A 116 4.23 -17.02 7.07
C GLN A 116 5.42 -16.31 7.72
N THR A 117 6.55 -17.02 7.90
CA THR A 117 7.76 -16.42 8.48
C THR A 117 8.35 -15.39 7.53
N THR A 118 8.39 -15.68 6.22
CA THR A 118 8.87 -14.74 5.19
C THR A 118 7.99 -13.50 5.12
N MET A 119 6.67 -13.66 5.21
CA MET A 119 5.73 -12.55 5.31
C MET A 119 5.96 -11.72 6.57
N GLY A 120 6.21 -12.37 7.71
CA GLY A 120 6.55 -11.70 8.96
C GLY A 120 7.81 -10.86 8.84
N LEU A 121 8.87 -11.41 8.25
CA LEU A 121 10.12 -10.69 7.97
C LEU A 121 9.90 -9.53 7.01
N LEU A 122 9.09 -9.73 5.96
CA LEU A 122 8.71 -8.66 5.03
C LEU A 122 8.01 -7.52 5.75
N CYS A 123 7.01 -7.82 6.58
CA CYS A 123 6.31 -6.81 7.36
C CYS A 123 7.25 -6.06 8.33
N MET A 124 8.19 -6.75 8.99
CA MET A 124 9.20 -6.11 9.83
C MET A 124 10.10 -5.17 9.03
N GLN A 125 10.57 -5.58 7.87
CA GLN A 125 11.37 -4.72 6.99
C GLN A 125 10.59 -3.50 6.55
N LEU A 126 9.35 -3.66 6.09
CA LEU A 126 8.51 -2.53 5.68
C LEU A 126 8.19 -1.58 6.83
N ALA A 127 7.99 -2.11 8.04
CA ALA A 127 7.80 -1.28 9.23
C ALA A 127 9.03 -0.43 9.57
N TYR A 128 10.23 -0.90 9.21
CA TYR A 128 11.47 -0.11 9.36
C TYR A 128 11.60 1.01 8.30
N TYR A 129 11.08 0.78 7.09
CA TYR A 129 11.15 1.72 5.97
C TYR A 129 9.87 2.54 5.80
N THR A 130 9.33 3.08 6.90
CA THR A 130 8.11 3.90 6.86
C THR A 130 8.28 5.24 6.13
N ASP A 131 9.50 5.72 5.95
CA ASP A 131 9.85 6.86 5.11
C ASP A 131 9.60 6.64 3.61
N ARG A 132 9.49 5.37 3.18
CA ARG A 132 9.16 4.97 1.80
C ARG A 132 7.67 4.72 1.57
N LEU A 133 6.86 4.96 2.59
CA LEU A 133 5.42 4.73 2.57
C LEU A 133 4.68 5.97 2.06
N ASN A 134 3.90 5.79 1.01
CA ASN A 134 2.87 6.74 0.59
C ASN A 134 1.49 6.22 1.01
N ARG A 135 0.71 7.09 1.66
CA ARG A 135 -0.65 6.79 2.09
C ARG A 135 -1.67 7.17 1.02
N GLY A 136 -2.70 6.39 0.91
CA GLY A 136 -3.82 6.73 0.06
C GLY A 136 -4.80 7.71 0.70
N VAL A 137 -5.29 8.60 -0.10
CA VAL A 137 -6.55 9.33 -0.07
C VAL A 137 -6.66 10.52 0.86
N GLN A 138 -6.37 10.44 2.15
CA GLN A 138 -6.66 11.57 3.04
C GLN A 138 -5.77 12.78 2.75
N GLU A 139 -4.48 12.57 2.48
CA GLU A 139 -3.58 13.65 2.09
C GLU A 139 -4.03 14.34 0.78
N LYS A 140 -4.54 13.56 -0.18
CA LYS A 140 -5.00 14.12 -1.47
C LYS A 140 -6.28 14.93 -1.36
N PHE A 141 -7.18 14.56 -0.45
CA PHE A 141 -8.41 15.33 -0.21
C PHE A 141 -8.07 16.65 0.50
N ASP A 142 -7.21 16.60 1.51
CA ASP A 142 -6.73 17.78 2.22
C ASP A 142 -5.89 18.68 1.29
N ASP A 143 -5.00 18.10 0.46
CA ASP A 143 -4.23 18.82 -0.56
C ASP A 143 -5.13 19.41 -1.66
N MET A 144 -6.18 18.68 -2.06
CA MET A 144 -7.15 19.18 -3.05
C MET A 144 -7.98 20.32 -2.46
N LEU A 145 -8.46 20.19 -1.22
CA LEU A 145 -9.16 21.27 -0.51
C LEU A 145 -8.27 22.50 -0.32
N VAL A 146 -7.02 22.31 0.09
CA VAL A 146 -6.05 23.41 0.24
C VAL A 146 -5.78 24.06 -1.12
N LYS A 147 -5.62 23.30 -2.19
CA LYS A 147 -5.39 23.82 -3.54
C LYS A 147 -6.61 24.56 -4.07
N GLU A 148 -7.81 24.00 -3.97
CA GLU A 148 -9.05 24.66 -4.37
C GLU A 148 -9.30 25.94 -3.54
N SER A 149 -9.02 25.88 -2.24
CA SER A 149 -9.10 27.05 -1.35
C SER A 149 -8.09 28.13 -1.74
N MET A 150 -6.86 27.76 -2.09
CA MET A 150 -5.84 28.70 -2.56
C MET A 150 -6.22 29.31 -3.92
N GLU A 151 -6.69 28.50 -4.88
CA GLU A 151 -7.16 28.97 -6.19
C GLU A 151 -8.36 29.91 -6.04
N TYR A 152 -9.28 29.63 -5.11
CA TYR A 152 -10.40 30.49 -4.79
C TYR A 152 -9.93 31.83 -4.18
N ILE A 153 -9.03 31.78 -3.20
CA ILE A 153 -8.45 32.96 -2.57
C ILE A 153 -7.69 33.80 -3.59
N ASP A 154 -6.87 33.20 -4.45
CA ASP A 154 -6.12 33.91 -5.49
C ASP A 154 -7.02 34.58 -6.53
N SER A 155 -8.15 33.97 -6.88
CA SER A 155 -9.11 34.51 -7.83
C SER A 155 -10.05 35.56 -7.21
N HIS A 156 -10.29 35.49 -5.90
CA HIS A 156 -11.25 36.33 -5.17
C HIS A 156 -10.65 37.07 -3.97
N PHE A 157 -9.31 37.27 -3.93
CA PHE A 157 -8.59 37.77 -2.76
C PHE A 157 -9.16 39.06 -2.13
N GLN A 158 -9.89 39.87 -2.89
CA GLN A 158 -10.50 41.10 -2.39
C GLN A 158 -11.83 40.88 -1.65
N HIS A 159 -12.51 39.75 -1.87
CA HIS A 159 -13.85 39.46 -1.37
C HIS A 159 -14.03 38.05 -0.84
N ALA A 160 -12.95 37.23 -0.77
CA ALA A 160 -13.01 35.85 -0.28
C ALA A 160 -13.51 35.78 1.17
N SER A 161 -14.53 34.96 1.39
CA SER A 161 -15.13 34.71 2.70
C SER A 161 -15.14 33.23 3.00
N LEU A 162 -14.85 32.84 4.26
CA LEU A 162 -14.88 31.45 4.72
C LEU A 162 -16.26 30.77 4.61
N THR A 163 -17.31 31.53 4.30
CA THR A 163 -18.67 31.00 4.14
C THR A 163 -18.96 30.59 2.68
N GLU A 164 -18.05 30.91 1.74
CA GLU A 164 -18.16 30.61 0.31
C GLU A 164 -17.10 29.59 -0.18
N LEU A 165 -16.23 29.15 0.71
CA LEU A 165 -15.35 28.01 0.60
C LEU A 165 -16.11 26.75 1.07
#